data_633b6e6067dc85038ef3fea5c430939a
#
_entry.id   633b6e6067dc85038ef3fea5c430939a
#
_cell.length_a   1.000
_cell.length_b   1.000
_cell.length_c   1.000
_cell.angle_alpha   90.00
_cell.angle_beta   90.00
_cell.angle_gamma   90.00
#
_symmetry.space_group_name_H-M   'P 1'
#
loop_
_entity.id
_entity.type
_entity.pdbx_description
1 polymer ?
#
loop_
_entity_poly.entity_id
_entity_poly.type
_entity_poly.pdbx_seq_one_letter_code
_entity_poly.pdbx_strand_id
1 'polypeptide(L)'
;MRKSQKGKSKVRGYFLKAFAALFVIALVAGPTVLHSIYGFGISPVLSGSMRPLAEPGDAFITVERLGSTLKVGDIVTLHSAKTTDLYAHRIIDIRSLNGQMRIVTKGDSNPSAEVDPFMVSPNAKVPVTIARVLWLGHVLVYLTSTQGQKSALTLIVIANILALLLAMFKKKVKQQNPLAVKIYQQLFHEARFDKEQDSKKLRVYKELYEESRNERQTIKEN
;
A
#
# COMPACT_ATOMS: atom_id res chain seq x y z
N MET A 1 -37.90 9.66 -1.50
CA MET A 1 -36.84 8.84 -0.87
C MET A 1 -35.43 8.88 -1.56
N ARG A 2 -34.98 9.98 -2.18
CA ARG A 2 -33.72 10.08 -2.96
C ARG A 2 -32.56 10.84 -2.29
N LYS A 3 -32.75 11.39 -1.08
CA LYS A 3 -31.72 12.16 -0.34
C LYS A 3 -30.70 11.30 0.44
N SER A 4 -31.00 10.05 0.77
CA SER A 4 -30.14 9.20 1.62
C SER A 4 -28.89 8.62 0.90
N GLN A 5 -28.94 8.44 -0.40
CA GLN A 5 -27.82 7.82 -1.14
C GLN A 5 -26.63 8.77 -1.41
N LYS A 6 -26.88 10.09 -1.51
CA LYS A 6 -25.82 11.10 -1.77
C LYS A 6 -24.88 11.31 -0.58
N GLY A 7 -25.34 11.07 0.63
CA GLY A 7 -24.54 11.16 1.87
C GLY A 7 -23.52 10.02 1.98
N LYS A 8 -23.96 8.79 1.71
CA LYS A 8 -23.12 7.59 1.85
C LYS A 8 -21.91 7.57 0.88
N SER A 9 -22.04 8.11 -0.33
CA SER A 9 -20.93 8.16 -1.29
C SER A 9 -19.84 9.16 -0.92
N LYS A 10 -20.20 10.30 -0.31
CA LYS A 10 -19.24 11.30 0.19
C LYS A 10 -18.46 10.77 1.40
N VAL A 11 -19.15 10.16 2.35
CA VAL A 11 -18.54 9.56 3.55
C VAL A 11 -17.54 8.46 3.15
N ARG A 12 -17.90 7.58 2.21
CA ARG A 12 -17.00 6.55 1.67
C ARG A 12 -15.75 7.14 1.02
N GLY A 13 -15.87 8.28 0.33
CA GLY A 13 -14.73 8.99 -0.26
C GLY A 13 -13.76 9.58 0.78
N TYR A 14 -14.28 10.12 1.88
CA TYR A 14 -13.45 10.61 2.99
C TYR A 14 -12.76 9.46 3.73
N PHE A 15 -13.46 8.36 3.98
CA PHE A 15 -12.89 7.16 4.58
C PHE A 15 -11.72 6.60 3.77
N LEU A 16 -11.85 6.52 2.46
CA LEU A 16 -10.79 6.02 1.58
C LEU A 16 -9.56 6.95 1.60
N LYS A 17 -9.76 8.26 1.63
CA LYS A 17 -8.67 9.25 1.73
C LYS A 17 -7.98 9.20 3.08
N ALA A 18 -8.73 9.10 4.16
CA ALA A 18 -8.19 8.96 5.51
C ALA A 18 -7.40 7.66 5.67
N PHE A 19 -7.92 6.54 5.15
CA PHE A 19 -7.23 5.26 5.13
C PHE A 19 -5.92 5.32 4.33
N ALA A 20 -5.93 5.92 3.13
CA ALA A 20 -4.74 6.10 2.33
C ALA A 20 -3.69 6.97 3.04
N ALA A 21 -4.10 8.07 3.68
CA ALA A 21 -3.21 8.93 4.46
C ALA A 21 -2.61 8.18 5.66
N LEU A 22 -3.42 7.44 6.42
CA LEU A 22 -2.95 6.60 7.53
C LEU A 22 -2.00 5.51 7.07
N PHE A 23 -2.27 4.88 5.92
CA PHE A 23 -1.41 3.88 5.33
C PHE A 23 -0.03 4.45 4.97
N VAL A 24 0.00 5.64 4.35
CA VAL A 24 1.27 6.33 4.03
C VAL A 24 2.03 6.70 5.30
N ILE A 25 1.35 7.23 6.33
CA ILE A 25 1.96 7.55 7.63
C ILE A 25 2.54 6.28 8.27
N ALA A 26 1.80 5.18 8.28
CA ALA A 26 2.26 3.91 8.83
C ALA A 26 3.47 3.34 8.05
N LEU A 27 3.53 3.52 6.74
CA LEU A 27 4.62 3.06 5.90
C LEU A 27 5.90 3.87 6.12
N VAL A 28 5.79 5.17 6.40
CA VAL A 28 6.93 6.06 6.62
C VAL A 28 7.38 6.03 8.09
N ALA A 29 6.46 6.15 9.03
CA ALA A 29 6.77 6.19 10.46
C ALA A 29 6.91 4.80 11.11
N GLY A 30 6.25 3.78 10.53
CA GLY A 30 6.23 2.42 11.08
C GLY A 30 7.61 1.83 11.34
N PRO A 31 8.56 1.85 10.39
CA PRO A 31 9.90 1.34 10.62
C PRO A 31 10.63 2.04 11.77
N THR A 32 10.50 3.37 11.86
CA THR A 32 11.12 4.15 12.95
C THR A 32 10.50 3.81 14.30
N VAL A 33 9.18 3.66 14.36
CA VAL A 33 8.46 3.29 15.60
C VAL A 33 8.83 1.86 16.02
N LEU A 34 8.87 0.91 15.07
CA LEU A 34 9.28 -0.48 15.35
C LEU A 34 10.73 -0.55 15.85
N HIS A 35 11.64 0.23 15.25
CA HIS A 35 13.02 0.33 15.74
C HIS A 35 13.07 0.89 17.17
N SER A 36 12.37 1.99 17.44
CA SER A 36 12.40 2.66 18.75
C SER A 36 11.82 1.81 19.89
N ILE A 37 10.75 1.04 19.61
CA ILE A 37 10.05 0.25 20.65
C ILE A 37 10.68 -1.13 20.82
N TYR A 38 11.01 -1.80 19.72
CA TYR A 38 11.41 -3.22 19.72
C TYR A 38 12.87 -3.42 19.31
N GLY A 39 13.61 -2.37 18.95
CA GLY A 39 14.97 -2.48 18.42
C GLY A 39 15.03 -3.21 17.07
N PHE A 40 13.94 -3.19 16.30
CA PHE A 40 13.87 -3.82 14.96
C PHE A 40 14.72 -3.06 13.97
N GLY A 41 15.56 -3.77 13.24
CA GLY A 41 16.36 -3.21 12.14
C GLY A 41 16.31 -4.09 10.90
N ILE A 42 16.66 -3.51 9.77
CA ILE A 42 16.83 -4.24 8.50
C ILE A 42 18.18 -3.83 7.93
N SER A 43 19.06 -4.81 7.70
CA SER A 43 20.41 -4.60 7.14
C SER A 43 20.55 -5.31 5.81
N PRO A 44 20.88 -4.60 4.70
CA PRO A 44 21.16 -5.27 3.42
C PRO A 44 22.45 -6.05 3.48
N VAL A 45 22.47 -7.22 2.87
CA VAL A 45 23.67 -8.04 2.68
C VAL A 45 24.39 -7.55 1.44
N LEU A 46 25.58 -6.96 1.63
CA LEU A 46 26.33 -6.33 0.55
C LEU A 46 27.45 -7.22 -0.02
N SER A 47 27.88 -8.22 0.74
CA SER A 47 28.99 -9.11 0.37
C SER A 47 28.64 -10.59 0.53
N GLY A 48 29.46 -11.45 -0.06
CA GLY A 48 29.28 -12.90 0.05
C GLY A 48 29.87 -13.53 1.31
N SER A 49 30.32 -12.75 2.30
CA SER A 49 31.00 -13.29 3.50
C SER A 49 30.12 -14.22 4.34
N MET A 50 28.80 -14.13 4.20
CA MET A 50 27.83 -14.97 4.90
C MET A 50 27.29 -16.14 4.06
N ARG A 51 27.91 -16.46 2.94
CA ARG A 51 27.55 -17.64 2.14
C ARG A 51 27.81 -18.91 2.92
N PRO A 52 26.99 -19.97 2.75
CA PRO A 52 25.81 -20.10 1.91
C PRO A 52 24.52 -19.53 2.59
N LEU A 53 24.61 -19.04 3.82
CA LEU A 53 23.45 -18.58 4.57
C LEU A 53 22.74 -17.40 3.91
N ALA A 54 23.48 -16.43 3.37
CA ALA A 54 22.92 -15.25 2.70
C ALA A 54 23.78 -14.85 1.51
N GLU A 55 23.10 -14.37 0.45
CA GLU A 55 23.71 -13.86 -0.77
C GLU A 55 23.67 -12.33 -0.81
N PRO A 56 24.61 -11.69 -1.53
CA PRO A 56 24.50 -10.27 -1.80
C PRO A 56 23.14 -9.94 -2.43
N GLY A 57 22.47 -8.92 -1.89
CA GLY A 57 21.11 -8.54 -2.30
C GLY A 57 19.99 -9.09 -1.42
N ASP A 58 20.30 -10.00 -0.50
CA ASP A 58 19.39 -10.35 0.60
C ASP A 58 19.37 -9.26 1.66
N ALA A 59 18.48 -9.36 2.63
CA ALA A 59 18.48 -8.52 3.84
C ALA A 59 18.34 -9.36 5.08
N PHE A 60 19.00 -8.95 6.15
CA PHE A 60 18.80 -9.48 7.50
C PHE A 60 17.81 -8.61 8.27
N ILE A 61 16.86 -9.27 8.93
CA ILE A 61 16.03 -8.65 9.95
C ILE A 61 16.77 -8.82 11.28
N THR A 62 16.97 -7.74 11.99
CA THR A 62 17.71 -7.71 13.25
C THR A 62 16.84 -7.22 14.39
N VAL A 63 17.17 -7.67 15.60
CA VAL A 63 16.60 -7.16 16.86
C VAL A 63 17.74 -6.84 17.81
N GLU A 64 17.64 -5.72 18.49
CA GLU A 64 18.61 -5.35 19.52
C GLU A 64 18.57 -6.30 20.72
N ARG A 65 19.72 -6.86 21.08
CA ARG A 65 19.91 -7.63 22.30
C ARG A 65 21.01 -7.03 23.16
N LEU A 66 20.93 -7.23 24.47
CA LEU A 66 21.99 -6.78 25.37
C LEU A 66 23.26 -7.62 25.14
N GLY A 67 24.43 -6.98 25.23
CA GLY A 67 25.72 -7.66 25.06
C GLY A 67 25.90 -8.88 25.97
N SER A 68 25.36 -8.82 27.21
CA SER A 68 25.38 -9.95 28.16
C SER A 68 24.52 -11.15 27.73
N THR A 69 23.60 -10.99 26.79
CA THR A 69 22.70 -12.07 26.30
C THR A 69 23.16 -12.69 25.00
N LEU A 70 24.24 -12.19 24.40
CA LEU A 70 24.80 -12.72 23.15
C LEU A 70 25.36 -14.12 23.35
N LYS A 71 25.27 -14.95 22.31
CA LYS A 71 25.74 -16.33 22.32
C LYS A 71 26.63 -16.61 21.11
N VAL A 72 27.53 -17.56 21.25
CA VAL A 72 28.25 -18.14 20.12
C VAL A 72 27.23 -18.72 19.13
N GLY A 73 27.39 -18.39 17.86
CA GLY A 73 26.46 -18.74 16.79
C GLY A 73 25.50 -17.61 16.40
N ASP A 74 25.27 -16.60 17.26
CA ASP A 74 24.49 -15.43 16.87
C ASP A 74 25.17 -14.68 15.72
N ILE A 75 24.37 -14.18 14.77
CA ILE A 75 24.85 -13.31 13.70
C ILE A 75 24.59 -11.87 14.13
N VAL A 76 25.64 -11.10 14.29
CA VAL A 76 25.57 -9.70 14.75
C VAL A 76 25.94 -8.75 13.63
N THR A 77 25.27 -7.61 13.60
CA THR A 77 25.59 -6.52 12.68
C THR A 77 26.41 -5.46 13.44
N LEU A 78 27.61 -5.23 12.97
CA LEU A 78 28.61 -4.38 13.66
C LEU A 78 29.20 -3.39 12.67
N HIS A 79 29.69 -2.25 13.20
CA HIS A 79 30.48 -1.31 12.42
C HIS A 79 31.94 -1.78 12.39
N SER A 80 32.57 -1.72 11.24
CA SER A 80 34.00 -1.95 11.11
C SER A 80 34.77 -0.88 11.90
N ALA A 81 35.77 -1.30 12.65
CA ALA A 81 36.68 -0.37 13.33
C ALA A 81 37.54 0.45 12.33
N LYS A 82 37.74 -0.05 11.14
CA LYS A 82 38.62 0.53 10.09
C LYS A 82 37.84 1.32 9.03
N THR A 83 36.58 1.00 8.83
CA THR A 83 35.68 1.65 7.85
C THR A 83 34.37 1.97 8.51
N THR A 84 33.60 2.90 7.96
CA THR A 84 32.23 3.19 8.45
C THR A 84 31.21 2.14 8.01
N ASP A 85 31.68 1.05 7.38
CA ASP A 85 30.81 0.06 6.80
C ASP A 85 30.20 -0.85 7.88
N LEU A 86 28.93 -1.16 7.71
CA LEU A 86 28.20 -2.17 8.47
C LEU A 86 28.48 -3.55 7.84
N TYR A 87 28.82 -4.51 8.66
CA TYR A 87 28.92 -5.90 8.25
C TYR A 87 28.23 -6.84 9.24
N ALA A 88 27.75 -7.94 8.75
CA ALA A 88 27.07 -8.96 9.55
C ALA A 88 27.90 -10.24 9.55
N HIS A 89 28.38 -10.65 10.73
CA HIS A 89 29.18 -11.87 10.88
C HIS A 89 28.71 -12.71 12.06
N ARG A 90 29.08 -14.00 12.06
CA ARG A 90 28.73 -14.93 13.12
C ARG A 90 29.72 -14.84 14.28
N ILE A 91 29.19 -14.81 15.49
CA ILE A 91 29.99 -14.90 16.70
C ILE A 91 30.58 -16.33 16.83
N ILE A 92 31.89 -16.43 16.93
CA ILE A 92 32.62 -17.71 17.09
C ILE A 92 33.25 -17.86 18.47
N ASP A 93 33.49 -16.75 19.20
CA ASP A 93 34.00 -16.76 20.58
C ASP A 93 33.49 -15.55 21.36
N ILE A 94 33.15 -15.74 22.61
CA ILE A 94 32.77 -14.69 23.55
C ILE A 94 33.48 -14.91 24.86
N ARG A 95 34.18 -13.88 25.36
CA ARG A 95 34.84 -13.90 26.68
C ARG A 95 34.58 -12.62 27.44
N SER A 96 34.35 -12.71 28.74
CA SER A 96 34.33 -11.54 29.57
C SER A 96 35.78 -11.12 29.91
N LEU A 97 36.09 -9.86 29.66
CA LEU A 97 37.43 -9.29 29.93
C LEU A 97 37.24 -7.86 30.50
N ASN A 98 37.71 -7.65 31.69
CA ASN A 98 37.66 -6.33 32.37
C ASN A 98 36.27 -5.71 32.42
N GLY A 99 35.21 -6.52 32.65
CA GLY A 99 33.83 -6.04 32.70
C GLY A 99 33.20 -5.77 31.32
N GLN A 100 33.90 -6.06 30.22
CA GLN A 100 33.38 -5.99 28.87
C GLN A 100 33.32 -7.41 28.22
N MET A 101 32.47 -7.54 27.23
CA MET A 101 32.37 -8.76 26.41
C MET A 101 33.30 -8.62 25.22
N ARG A 102 34.37 -9.41 25.18
CA ARG A 102 35.23 -9.57 23.99
C ARG A 102 34.58 -10.56 23.04
N ILE A 103 34.20 -10.10 21.88
CA ILE A 103 33.47 -10.87 20.88
C ILE A 103 34.35 -11.02 19.64
N VAL A 104 34.56 -12.27 19.23
CA VAL A 104 35.25 -12.61 17.98
C VAL A 104 34.20 -13.05 16.97
N THR A 105 34.23 -12.47 15.79
CA THR A 105 33.30 -12.78 14.71
C THR A 105 34.01 -13.33 13.49
N LYS A 106 33.26 -14.08 12.68
CA LYS A 106 33.72 -14.62 11.41
C LYS A 106 32.58 -14.66 10.41
N GLY A 107 32.82 -14.24 9.17
CA GLY A 107 31.92 -14.54 8.07
C GLY A 107 31.90 -16.03 7.74
N ASP A 108 30.73 -16.57 7.46
CA ASP A 108 30.57 -18.04 7.24
C ASP A 108 31.44 -18.55 6.10
N SER A 109 31.67 -17.76 5.06
CA SER A 109 32.57 -18.12 3.93
C SER A 109 34.00 -17.62 4.09
N ASN A 110 34.31 -16.83 5.12
CA ASN A 110 35.66 -16.31 5.30
C ASN A 110 36.63 -17.42 5.74
N PRO A 111 37.88 -17.43 5.29
CA PRO A 111 38.86 -18.46 5.70
C PRO A 111 39.28 -18.30 7.18
N SER A 112 39.31 -17.09 7.70
CA SER A 112 39.76 -16.76 9.06
C SER A 112 38.74 -15.90 9.79
N ALA A 113 38.86 -15.84 11.12
CA ALA A 113 38.14 -14.91 11.97
C ALA A 113 38.59 -13.45 11.71
N GLU A 114 37.77 -12.50 12.13
CA GLU A 114 38.18 -11.11 12.15
C GLU A 114 39.38 -10.90 13.06
N VAL A 115 40.35 -10.11 12.61
CA VAL A 115 41.60 -9.85 13.33
C VAL A 115 41.37 -9.06 14.60
N ASP A 116 40.46 -8.09 14.54
CA ASP A 116 40.16 -7.17 15.64
C ASP A 116 38.85 -7.58 16.34
N PRO A 117 38.93 -8.17 17.57
CA PRO A 117 37.72 -8.49 18.32
C PRO A 117 36.98 -7.23 18.78
N PHE A 118 35.66 -7.34 18.84
CA PHE A 118 34.84 -6.25 19.38
C PHE A 118 34.78 -6.30 20.88
N MET A 119 34.90 -5.13 21.50
CA MET A 119 34.65 -4.94 22.93
C MET A 119 33.27 -4.30 23.10
N VAL A 120 32.36 -5.03 23.72
CA VAL A 120 30.95 -4.61 23.91
C VAL A 120 30.64 -4.57 25.40
N SER A 121 30.05 -3.48 25.85
CA SER A 121 29.52 -3.42 27.23
C SER A 121 28.39 -4.45 27.41
N PRO A 122 28.30 -5.14 28.57
CA PRO A 122 27.18 -6.04 28.87
C PRO A 122 25.79 -5.44 28.65
N ASN A 123 25.67 -4.13 28.88
CA ASN A 123 24.41 -3.40 28.72
C ASN A 123 24.25 -2.72 27.35
N ALA A 124 25.24 -2.81 26.47
CA ALA A 124 25.12 -2.25 25.12
C ALA A 124 24.13 -3.08 24.30
N LYS A 125 23.37 -2.39 23.49
CA LYS A 125 22.44 -3.01 22.54
C LYS A 125 23.18 -3.34 21.25
N VAL A 126 23.09 -4.60 20.85
CA VAL A 126 23.73 -5.13 19.64
C VAL A 126 22.66 -5.72 18.73
N PRO A 127 22.61 -5.29 17.46
CA PRO A 127 21.68 -5.88 16.49
C PRO A 127 22.04 -7.34 16.17
N VAL A 128 21.14 -8.26 16.50
CA VAL A 128 21.25 -9.70 16.22
C VAL A 128 20.27 -10.10 15.13
N THR A 129 20.75 -10.81 14.13
CA THR A 129 19.92 -11.32 13.04
C THR A 129 18.97 -12.41 13.53
N ILE A 130 17.69 -12.24 13.24
CA ILE A 130 16.64 -13.21 13.57
C ILE A 130 16.04 -13.88 12.33
N ALA A 131 16.14 -13.24 11.15
CA ALA A 131 15.62 -13.77 9.90
C ALA A 131 16.40 -13.22 8.70
N ARG A 132 16.32 -13.94 7.55
CA ARG A 132 16.79 -13.51 6.24
C ARG A 132 15.58 -13.29 5.32
N VAL A 133 15.59 -12.23 4.54
CA VAL A 133 14.61 -11.97 3.49
C VAL A 133 15.35 -11.88 2.16
N LEU A 134 14.96 -12.75 1.24
CA LEU A 134 15.57 -12.82 -0.09
C LEU A 134 15.25 -11.55 -0.90
N TRP A 135 16.21 -11.07 -1.66
CA TRP A 135 16.07 -9.94 -2.62
C TRP A 135 15.74 -8.57 -2.00
N LEU A 136 15.35 -8.51 -0.73
CA LEU A 136 14.96 -7.25 -0.09
C LEU A 136 16.15 -6.27 -0.01
N GLY A 137 17.36 -6.76 0.11
CA GLY A 137 18.58 -5.97 0.12
C GLY A 137 18.76 -5.16 -1.16
N HIS A 138 18.49 -5.73 -2.34
CA HIS A 138 18.54 -4.98 -3.60
C HIS A 138 17.58 -3.78 -3.60
N VAL A 139 16.36 -3.98 -3.11
CA VAL A 139 15.36 -2.92 -3.01
C VAL A 139 15.83 -1.82 -2.05
N LEU A 140 16.34 -2.20 -0.88
CA LEU A 140 16.84 -1.24 0.12
C LEU A 140 18.01 -0.42 -0.43
N VAL A 141 19.02 -1.08 -1.01
CA VAL A 141 20.17 -0.42 -1.61
C VAL A 141 19.75 0.52 -2.74
N TYR A 142 18.82 0.08 -3.60
CA TYR A 142 18.30 0.92 -4.68
C TYR A 142 17.59 2.16 -4.12
N LEU A 143 16.66 1.99 -3.16
CA LEU A 143 15.90 3.10 -2.60
C LEU A 143 16.75 4.12 -1.83
N THR A 144 17.84 3.66 -1.20
CA THR A 144 18.78 4.53 -0.49
C THR A 144 19.81 5.19 -1.42
N SER A 145 19.99 4.67 -2.64
CA SER A 145 20.89 5.23 -3.63
C SER A 145 20.37 6.59 -4.19
N THR A 146 21.28 7.44 -4.61
CA THR A 146 20.94 8.72 -5.27
C THR A 146 20.02 8.51 -6.49
N GLN A 147 20.25 7.44 -7.25
CA GLN A 147 19.46 7.11 -8.43
C GLN A 147 18.04 6.68 -8.04
N GLY A 148 17.90 5.83 -7.02
CA GLY A 148 16.59 5.39 -6.53
C GLY A 148 15.76 6.55 -5.97
N GLN A 149 16.38 7.45 -5.21
CA GLN A 149 15.73 8.64 -4.68
C GLN A 149 15.24 9.57 -5.81
N LYS A 150 16.05 9.81 -6.84
CA LYS A 150 15.65 10.59 -8.03
C LYS A 150 14.49 9.92 -8.76
N SER A 151 14.53 8.60 -8.95
CA SER A 151 13.47 7.84 -9.60
C SER A 151 12.17 7.90 -8.81
N ALA A 152 12.23 7.74 -7.49
CA ALA A 152 11.07 7.84 -6.62
C ALA A 152 10.41 9.23 -6.68
N LEU A 153 11.21 10.30 -6.62
CA LEU A 153 10.71 11.67 -6.77
C LEU A 153 10.06 11.89 -8.14
N THR A 154 10.69 11.40 -9.21
CA THR A 154 10.14 11.51 -10.58
C THR A 154 8.77 10.79 -10.67
N LEU A 155 8.65 9.58 -10.13
CA LEU A 155 7.39 8.85 -10.11
C LEU A 155 6.30 9.58 -9.32
N ILE A 156 6.64 10.18 -8.18
CA ILE A 156 5.70 10.98 -7.37
C ILE A 156 5.20 12.18 -8.18
N VAL A 157 6.10 12.89 -8.88
CA VAL A 157 5.73 14.05 -9.72
C VAL A 157 4.81 13.61 -10.86
N ILE A 158 5.16 12.55 -11.58
CA ILE A 158 4.33 12.01 -12.67
C ILE A 158 2.95 11.58 -12.16
N ALA A 159 2.89 10.86 -11.03
CA ALA A 159 1.62 10.43 -10.43
C ALA A 159 0.73 11.62 -10.05
N ASN A 160 1.32 12.70 -9.49
CA ASN A 160 0.58 13.93 -9.17
C ASN A 160 0.07 14.64 -10.42
N ILE A 161 0.89 14.77 -11.47
CA ILE A 161 0.45 15.36 -12.75
C ILE A 161 -0.70 14.55 -13.34
N LEU A 162 -0.57 13.21 -13.37
CA LEU A 162 -1.62 12.32 -13.87
C LEU A 162 -2.91 12.46 -13.06
N ALA A 163 -2.82 12.53 -11.74
CA ALA A 163 -3.98 12.72 -10.85
C ALA A 163 -4.67 14.07 -11.12
N LEU A 164 -3.92 15.15 -11.34
CA LEU A 164 -4.45 16.47 -11.71
C LEU A 164 -5.15 16.42 -13.08
N LEU A 165 -4.53 15.80 -14.08
CA LEU A 165 -5.13 15.63 -15.41
C LEU A 165 -6.45 14.85 -15.33
N LEU A 166 -6.47 13.72 -14.61
CA LEU A 166 -7.67 12.92 -14.41
C LEU A 166 -8.77 13.72 -13.66
N ALA A 167 -8.41 14.55 -12.69
CA ALA A 167 -9.35 15.42 -11.99
C ALA A 167 -9.95 16.49 -12.91
N MET A 168 -9.14 17.09 -13.79
CA MET A 168 -9.59 18.05 -14.80
C MET A 168 -10.54 17.39 -15.82
N PHE A 169 -10.22 16.20 -16.32
CA PHE A 169 -11.10 15.44 -17.21
C PHE A 169 -12.43 15.09 -16.54
N LYS A 170 -12.41 14.62 -15.30
CA LYS A 170 -13.66 14.36 -14.55
C LYS A 170 -14.52 15.61 -14.37
N LYS A 171 -13.91 16.78 -14.16
CA LYS A 171 -14.62 18.04 -14.02
C LYS A 171 -15.27 18.47 -15.35
N LYS A 172 -14.56 18.30 -16.48
CA LYS A 172 -15.04 18.61 -17.83
C LYS A 172 -16.23 17.72 -18.25
N VAL A 173 -16.13 16.40 -18.02
CA VAL A 173 -17.21 15.43 -18.28
C VAL A 173 -18.45 15.71 -17.42
N LYS A 174 -18.28 16.09 -16.15
CA LYS A 174 -19.41 16.43 -15.26
C LYS A 174 -20.11 17.73 -15.67
N GLN A 175 -19.41 18.65 -16.33
CA GLN A 175 -19.96 19.94 -16.77
C GLN A 175 -20.73 19.82 -18.09
N GLN A 176 -20.41 18.85 -18.96
CA GLN A 176 -21.12 18.60 -20.20
C GLN A 176 -22.45 17.82 -20.02
N ASN A 177 -22.61 17.11 -18.90
CA ASN A 177 -23.77 16.25 -18.65
C ASN A 177 -25.07 16.89 -18.14
N PRO A 178 -25.09 18.07 -17.46
CA PRO A 178 -26.36 18.59 -16.91
C PRO A 178 -27.34 19.02 -18.01
N LEU A 179 -26.85 19.46 -19.18
CA LEU A 179 -27.72 19.83 -20.31
C LEU A 179 -28.31 18.59 -20.99
N ALA A 180 -27.49 17.59 -21.24
CA ALA A 180 -27.93 16.34 -21.84
C ALA A 180 -28.95 15.61 -20.91
N VAL A 181 -28.69 15.58 -19.62
CA VAL A 181 -29.63 14.98 -18.64
C VAL A 181 -30.96 15.73 -18.61
N LYS A 182 -30.96 17.09 -18.70
CA LYS A 182 -32.20 17.88 -18.77
C LYS A 182 -32.95 17.60 -20.05
N ILE A 183 -32.27 17.54 -21.20
CA ILE A 183 -32.89 17.24 -22.50
C ILE A 183 -33.48 15.82 -22.47
N TYR A 184 -32.76 14.82 -22.00
CA TYR A 184 -33.27 13.46 -21.87
C TYR A 184 -34.48 13.36 -20.91
N GLN A 185 -34.48 14.12 -19.81
CA GLN A 185 -35.62 14.17 -18.91
C GLN A 185 -36.86 14.83 -19.56
N GLN A 186 -36.67 15.88 -20.32
CA GLN A 186 -37.76 16.53 -21.05
C GLN A 186 -38.36 15.60 -22.11
N LEU A 187 -37.53 15.01 -22.97
CA LEU A 187 -37.96 14.07 -23.99
C LEU A 187 -38.67 12.83 -23.38
N PHE A 188 -38.20 12.34 -22.25
CA PHE A 188 -38.83 11.23 -21.55
C PHE A 188 -40.21 11.61 -20.96
N HIS A 189 -40.36 12.84 -20.45
CA HIS A 189 -41.64 13.33 -19.97
C HIS A 189 -42.62 13.55 -21.12
N GLU A 190 -42.20 14.12 -22.24
CA GLU A 190 -43.02 14.30 -23.44
C GLU A 190 -43.50 12.96 -24.01
N ALA A 191 -42.60 12.01 -24.20
CA ALA A 191 -42.94 10.66 -24.68
C ALA A 191 -43.90 9.91 -23.75
N ARG A 192 -43.82 10.15 -22.45
CA ARG A 192 -44.73 9.56 -21.46
C ARG A 192 -46.11 10.20 -21.50
N PHE A 193 -46.17 11.51 -21.73
CA PHE A 193 -47.41 12.25 -21.84
C PHE A 193 -48.18 11.84 -23.08
N ASP A 194 -47.52 11.72 -24.25
CA ASP A 194 -48.09 11.23 -25.49
C ASP A 194 -48.64 9.82 -25.37
N LYS A 195 -47.91 8.92 -24.71
CA LYS A 195 -48.37 7.55 -24.46
C LYS A 195 -49.57 7.47 -23.54
N GLU A 196 -49.73 8.37 -22.60
CA GLU A 196 -50.88 8.44 -21.71
C GLU A 196 -52.10 9.04 -22.45
N GLN A 197 -51.93 10.03 -23.33
CA GLN A 197 -52.96 10.60 -24.19
C GLN A 197 -53.48 9.53 -25.20
N ASP A 198 -52.58 8.81 -25.84
CA ASP A 198 -52.93 7.73 -26.79
C ASP A 198 -53.66 6.58 -26.08
N SER A 199 -53.31 6.25 -24.85
CA SER A 199 -54.03 5.22 -24.09
C SER A 199 -55.42 5.67 -23.70
N LYS A 200 -55.64 6.97 -23.39
CA LYS A 200 -56.95 7.53 -23.12
C LYS A 200 -57.85 7.54 -24.39
N LYS A 201 -57.31 7.97 -25.53
CA LYS A 201 -57.98 7.90 -26.82
C LYS A 201 -58.40 6.45 -27.16
N LEU A 202 -57.51 5.50 -26.95
CA LEU A 202 -57.79 4.09 -27.24
C LEU A 202 -58.92 3.51 -26.36
N ARG A 203 -59.03 3.96 -25.10
CA ARG A 203 -60.15 3.59 -24.21
C ARG A 203 -61.46 4.18 -24.72
N VAL A 204 -61.49 5.46 -25.06
CA VAL A 204 -62.71 6.10 -25.62
C VAL A 204 -63.14 5.43 -26.91
N TYR A 205 -62.23 5.13 -27.82
CA TYR A 205 -62.55 4.40 -29.04
C TYR A 205 -63.12 2.98 -28.77
N LYS A 206 -62.60 2.32 -27.73
CA LYS A 206 -63.05 1.00 -27.38
C LYS A 206 -64.49 1.03 -26.78
N GLU A 207 -64.79 2.01 -25.94
CA GLU A 207 -66.10 2.26 -25.35
C GLU A 207 -67.13 2.59 -26.46
N LEU A 208 -66.82 3.50 -27.37
CA LEU A 208 -67.70 3.83 -28.51
C LEU A 208 -67.93 2.64 -29.42
N TYR A 209 -66.94 1.80 -29.63
CA TYR A 209 -67.09 0.57 -30.44
C TYR A 209 -68.02 -0.46 -29.75
N GLU A 210 -67.90 -0.66 -28.48
CA GLU A 210 -68.75 -1.53 -27.69
C GLU A 210 -70.22 -1.03 -27.67
N GLU A 211 -70.41 0.29 -27.49
CA GLU A 211 -71.72 0.90 -27.55
C GLU A 211 -72.38 0.73 -28.91
N SER A 212 -71.69 1.03 -29.99
CA SER A 212 -72.18 0.86 -31.35
C SER A 212 -72.48 -0.61 -31.71
N ARG A 213 -71.79 -1.56 -31.10
CA ARG A 213 -72.03 -3.00 -31.25
C ARG A 213 -73.31 -3.43 -30.54
N ASN A 214 -73.56 -2.94 -29.36
CA ASN A 214 -74.73 -3.23 -28.58
C ASN A 214 -75.98 -2.66 -29.27
N GLU A 215 -75.95 -1.40 -29.79
CA GLU A 215 -77.03 -0.83 -30.55
C GLU A 215 -77.39 -1.67 -31.78
N ARG A 216 -76.38 -2.18 -32.49
CA ARG A 216 -76.65 -3.07 -33.67
C ARG A 216 -77.23 -4.42 -33.30
N GLN A 217 -77.00 -4.92 -32.08
CA GLN A 217 -77.61 -6.16 -31.60
C GLN A 217 -79.10 -5.92 -31.25
N THR A 218 -79.38 -4.82 -30.57
CA THR A 218 -80.76 -4.44 -30.17
C THR A 218 -81.66 -4.21 -31.38
N ILE A 219 -81.12 -3.66 -32.48
CA ILE A 219 -81.82 -3.44 -33.76
C ILE A 219 -82.10 -4.76 -34.50
N LYS A 220 -81.38 -5.84 -34.22
CA LYS A 220 -81.58 -7.15 -34.88
C LYS A 220 -82.55 -8.03 -34.13
N GLU A 221 -82.85 -7.73 -32.88
CA GLU A 221 -83.77 -8.50 -32.00
C GLU A 221 -85.19 -7.91 -31.98
N ASN A 222 -85.42 -6.73 -32.58
CA ASN A 222 -86.71 -6.12 -32.81
C ASN A 222 -87.13 -6.25 -34.33
#